data_9f91a27f75d7a1233926cfe4bcd528e6
#
_entry.id   9f91a27f75d7a1233926cfe4bcd528e6
#
_cell.length_a   1.000
_cell.length_b   1.000
_cell.length_c   1.000
_cell.angle_alpha   90.00
_cell.angle_beta   90.00
_cell.angle_gamma   90.00
#
_symmetry.space_group_name_H-M   'P 1'
#
loop_
_entity.id
_entity.type
_entity.pdbx_description
1 polymer ?
#
loop_
_entity_poly.entity_id
_entity_poly.type
_entity_poly.pdbx_seq_one_letter_code
_entity_poly.pdbx_strand_id
1 'polypeptide(L)'
;MAERHIEVALERRGVRCTARLLDDRAPITCAAVWDALPLSSDVYHAKYARNEIYALFPPFATAEPPLENPTVTPIPGDLCYFSFAGTELGTQAYGYEREVRPGTTVVDLALFYERNNLLLNGDVGWVPGIVWGQIIEGLDEMADACNDLWRTGAVGETLSFRRA
;
A
#
# COMPACT_ATOMS: atom_id res chain seq x y z
N MET A 1 6.62 -23.52 -7.37
CA MET A 1 5.23 -23.24 -6.99
C MET A 1 4.60 -22.41 -8.09
N ALA A 2 3.28 -22.53 -8.29
CA ALA A 2 2.59 -21.63 -9.22
C ALA A 2 2.67 -20.19 -8.70
N GLU A 3 2.86 -19.23 -9.60
CA GLU A 3 2.87 -17.81 -9.25
C GLU A 3 1.51 -17.40 -8.67
N ARG A 4 1.54 -16.67 -7.57
CA ARG A 4 0.33 -16.13 -6.95
C ARG A 4 0.04 -14.74 -7.50
N HIS A 5 -1.20 -14.54 -7.90
CA HIS A 5 -1.68 -13.26 -8.43
C HIS A 5 -2.80 -12.71 -7.57
N ILE A 6 -2.87 -11.40 -7.51
CA ILE A 6 -3.95 -10.67 -6.85
C ILE A 6 -4.50 -9.60 -7.77
N GLU A 7 -5.76 -9.26 -7.57
CA GLU A 7 -6.38 -8.09 -8.15
C GLU A 7 -6.32 -6.95 -7.14
N VAL A 8 -5.91 -5.77 -7.61
CA VAL A 8 -5.96 -4.52 -6.85
C VAL A 8 -6.93 -3.58 -7.55
N ALA A 9 -7.84 -2.98 -6.80
CA ALA A 9 -8.91 -2.19 -7.41
C ALA A 9 -9.21 -0.88 -6.64
N LEU A 10 -9.54 0.16 -7.40
CA LEU A 10 -10.28 1.33 -6.93
C LEU A 10 -11.76 1.07 -7.23
N GLU A 11 -12.52 0.69 -6.22
CA GLU A 11 -13.84 0.07 -6.38
C GLU A 11 -14.87 1.03 -6.97
N ARG A 12 -14.93 2.27 -6.50
CA ARG A 12 -15.89 3.25 -7.00
C ARG A 12 -15.61 3.66 -8.44
N ARG A 13 -14.33 3.77 -8.80
CA ARG A 13 -13.91 4.08 -10.17
C ARG A 13 -14.01 2.88 -11.11
N GLY A 14 -14.16 1.67 -10.58
CA GLY A 14 -14.20 0.45 -11.38
C GLY A 14 -12.88 0.16 -12.10
N VAL A 15 -11.75 0.65 -11.59
CA VAL A 15 -10.43 0.45 -12.19
C VAL A 15 -9.71 -0.66 -11.44
N ARG A 16 -9.15 -1.60 -12.19
CA ARG A 16 -8.52 -2.81 -11.67
C ARG A 16 -7.19 -3.06 -12.34
N CYS A 17 -6.27 -3.63 -11.58
CA CYS A 17 -5.01 -4.13 -12.12
C CYS A 17 -4.67 -5.48 -11.48
N THR A 18 -3.81 -6.24 -12.15
CA THR A 18 -3.32 -7.53 -11.66
C THR A 18 -1.89 -7.38 -11.21
N ALA A 19 -1.58 -7.89 -10.04
CA ALA A 19 -0.24 -7.92 -9.50
C ALA A 19 0.21 -9.36 -9.24
N ARG A 20 1.49 -9.61 -9.45
CA ARG A 20 2.18 -10.83 -9.07
C ARG A 20 2.81 -10.65 -7.70
N LEU A 21 2.70 -11.65 -6.82
CA LEU A 21 3.41 -11.67 -5.55
C LEU A 21 4.89 -12.00 -5.78
N LEU A 22 5.76 -11.34 -5.03
CA LEU A 22 7.21 -11.56 -5.07
C LEU A 22 7.63 -12.59 -3.99
N ASP A 23 7.09 -13.79 -4.11
CA ASP A 23 7.27 -14.88 -3.14
C ASP A 23 8.74 -15.28 -2.90
N ASP A 24 9.59 -15.07 -3.89
CA ASP A 24 11.04 -15.34 -3.82
C ASP A 24 11.82 -14.23 -3.12
N ARG A 25 11.23 -13.03 -2.98
CA ARG A 25 11.89 -11.86 -2.42
C ARG A 25 11.36 -11.47 -1.03
N ALA A 26 10.05 -11.61 -0.83
CA ALA A 26 9.37 -11.25 0.40
C ALA A 26 8.40 -12.37 0.84
N PRO A 27 8.90 -13.61 1.07
CA PRO A 27 8.05 -14.78 1.30
C PRO A 27 7.14 -14.65 2.52
N ILE A 28 7.62 -14.06 3.61
CA ILE A 28 6.86 -13.93 4.86
C ILE A 28 5.76 -12.89 4.70
N THR A 29 6.09 -11.74 4.10
CA THR A 29 5.11 -10.68 3.83
C THR A 29 4.06 -11.13 2.83
N CYS A 30 4.46 -11.79 1.74
CA CYS A 30 3.53 -12.35 0.76
C CYS A 30 2.57 -13.37 1.39
N ALA A 31 3.06 -14.24 2.27
CA ALA A 31 2.22 -15.20 2.97
C ALA A 31 1.21 -14.49 3.90
N ALA A 32 1.69 -13.52 4.70
CA ALA A 32 0.83 -12.77 5.61
C ALA A 32 -0.30 -12.04 4.88
N VAL A 33 0.01 -11.34 3.78
CA VAL A 33 -1.01 -10.66 2.98
C VAL A 33 -1.96 -11.67 2.34
N TRP A 34 -1.44 -12.73 1.71
CA TRP A 34 -2.25 -13.74 1.05
C TRP A 34 -3.27 -14.40 1.97
N ASP A 35 -2.87 -14.71 3.20
CA ASP A 35 -3.75 -15.35 4.19
C ASP A 35 -4.82 -14.39 4.72
N ALA A 36 -4.55 -13.08 4.70
CA ALA A 36 -5.50 -12.07 5.12
C ALA A 36 -6.52 -11.66 4.04
N LEU A 37 -6.26 -11.96 2.75
CA LEU A 37 -7.16 -11.59 1.65
C LEU A 37 -8.55 -12.22 1.76
N PRO A 38 -9.65 -11.52 1.36
CA PRO A 38 -9.66 -10.18 0.77
C PRO A 38 -9.53 -9.05 1.80
N LEU A 39 -8.88 -7.96 1.39
CA LEU A 39 -8.71 -6.75 2.20
C LEU A 39 -9.27 -5.54 1.45
N SER A 40 -9.95 -4.65 2.15
CA SER A 40 -10.40 -3.37 1.59
C SER A 40 -10.53 -2.32 2.67
N SER A 41 -10.18 -1.09 2.35
CA SER A 41 -10.35 0.07 3.23
C SER A 41 -10.38 1.36 2.42
N ASP A 42 -10.69 2.47 3.09
CA ASP A 42 -10.63 3.78 2.49
C ASP A 42 -9.23 4.05 1.91
N VAL A 43 -9.20 4.60 0.70
CA VAL A 43 -7.93 4.94 0.05
C VAL A 43 -7.46 6.34 0.43
N TYR A 44 -6.16 6.50 0.55
CA TYR A 44 -5.48 7.78 0.71
C TYR A 44 -4.46 7.98 -0.41
N HIS A 45 -4.18 9.24 -0.75
CA HIS A 45 -3.03 9.60 -1.56
C HIS A 45 -1.91 10.16 -0.67
N ALA A 46 -0.67 9.76 -0.96
CA ALA A 46 0.47 10.15 -0.15
C ALA A 46 0.72 11.65 -0.13
N LYS A 47 1.23 12.15 1.00
CA LYS A 47 1.63 13.54 1.17
C LYS A 47 3.14 13.77 0.98
N TYR A 48 3.98 12.73 1.12
CA TYR A 48 5.44 12.87 0.98
C TYR A 48 6.07 11.92 -0.03
N ALA A 49 5.55 10.71 -0.18
CA ALA A 49 6.14 9.69 -1.06
C ALA A 49 5.92 9.94 -2.55
N ARG A 50 5.10 10.91 -2.92
CA ARG A 50 4.74 11.40 -4.24
C ARG A 50 3.65 10.57 -4.94
N ASN A 51 3.98 9.56 -5.72
CA ASN A 51 3.01 8.84 -6.59
C ASN A 51 2.55 7.55 -5.94
N GLU A 52 1.92 7.66 -4.80
CA GLU A 52 1.47 6.56 -3.97
C GLU A 52 0.01 6.74 -3.59
N ILE A 53 -0.76 5.67 -3.73
CA ILE A 53 -2.03 5.49 -3.04
C ILE A 53 -1.90 4.34 -2.04
N TYR A 54 -2.62 4.40 -0.94
CA TYR A 54 -2.54 3.37 0.10
C TYR A 54 -3.83 3.25 0.89
N ALA A 55 -3.97 2.14 1.59
CA ALA A 55 -5.04 1.90 2.55
C ALA A 55 -4.46 1.38 3.86
N LEU A 56 -5.14 1.69 4.96
CA LEU A 56 -4.72 1.32 6.31
C LEU A 56 -5.57 0.18 6.86
N PHE A 57 -4.92 -0.77 7.51
CA PHE A 57 -5.55 -1.95 8.10
C PHE A 57 -5.07 -2.16 9.53
N PRO A 58 -5.92 -2.77 10.40
CA PRO A 58 -5.40 -3.34 11.63
C PRO A 58 -4.38 -4.43 11.31
N PRO A 59 -3.42 -4.72 12.21
CA PRO A 59 -2.47 -5.80 12.01
C PRO A 59 -3.19 -7.14 11.75
N PHE A 60 -2.81 -7.82 10.68
CA PHE A 60 -3.41 -9.10 10.28
C PHE A 60 -2.42 -10.27 10.25
N ALA A 61 -1.12 -9.99 10.33
CA ALA A 61 -0.11 -11.04 10.43
C ALA A 61 -0.01 -11.58 11.86
N THR A 62 0.24 -12.88 12.00
CA THR A 62 0.47 -13.52 13.32
C THR A 62 1.70 -12.94 14.00
N ALA A 63 2.74 -12.63 13.22
CA ALA A 63 3.92 -11.89 13.66
C ALA A 63 4.28 -10.89 12.56
N GLU A 64 4.78 -9.73 12.97
CA GLU A 64 5.20 -8.68 12.03
C GLU A 64 6.27 -9.23 11.08
N PRO A 65 6.08 -9.13 9.74
CA PRO A 65 7.12 -9.54 8.81
C PRO A 65 8.43 -8.75 9.04
N PRO A 66 9.59 -9.41 8.93
CA PRO A 66 10.86 -8.70 8.95
C PRO A 66 10.96 -7.80 7.71
N LEU A 67 11.91 -6.88 7.70
CA LEU A 67 12.14 -5.98 6.56
C LEU A 67 12.74 -6.75 5.37
N GLU A 68 11.89 -7.48 4.64
CA GLU A 68 12.22 -8.22 3.43
C GLU A 68 12.20 -7.30 2.21
N ASN A 69 13.08 -7.53 1.25
CA ASN A 69 13.10 -6.82 -0.05
C ASN A 69 12.81 -5.31 0.06
N PRO A 70 13.52 -4.57 0.94
CA PRO A 70 13.16 -3.18 1.24
C PRO A 70 13.57 -2.22 0.13
N THR A 71 12.83 -1.13 -0.01
CA THR A 71 13.20 0.01 -0.84
C THR A 71 12.84 1.32 -0.18
N VAL A 72 13.57 2.38 -0.52
CA VAL A 72 13.20 3.77 -0.22
C VAL A 72 12.88 4.57 -1.50
N THR A 73 13.01 3.93 -2.66
CA THR A 73 12.74 4.49 -3.98
C THR A 73 11.85 3.57 -4.81
N PRO A 74 10.58 3.36 -4.40
CA PRO A 74 9.67 2.48 -5.12
C PRO A 74 9.52 2.89 -6.59
N ILE A 75 9.40 1.91 -7.47
CA ILE A 75 9.20 2.10 -8.91
C ILE A 75 7.74 1.86 -9.31
N PRO A 76 7.33 2.29 -10.52
CA PRO A 76 5.97 2.06 -11.00
C PRO A 76 5.56 0.58 -10.93
N GLY A 77 4.40 0.33 -10.33
CA GLY A 77 3.86 -1.01 -10.15
C GLY A 77 4.24 -1.71 -8.86
N ASP A 78 5.15 -1.16 -8.06
CA ASP A 78 5.50 -1.75 -6.77
C ASP A 78 4.31 -1.69 -5.80
N LEU A 79 4.06 -2.84 -5.15
CA LEU A 79 3.20 -2.93 -3.98
C LEU A 79 4.08 -3.00 -2.74
N CYS A 80 3.89 -2.06 -1.83
CA CYS A 80 4.69 -1.97 -0.61
C CYS A 80 3.84 -2.22 0.64
N TYR A 81 4.49 -2.81 1.63
CA TYR A 81 3.95 -3.06 2.96
C TYR A 81 4.74 -2.24 3.97
N PHE A 82 4.02 -1.51 4.81
CA PHE A 82 4.59 -0.78 5.94
C PHE A 82 3.85 -1.16 7.22
N SER A 83 4.56 -1.10 8.34
CA SER A 83 3.97 -1.19 9.66
C SER A 83 4.34 0.05 10.45
N PHE A 84 3.33 0.78 10.91
CA PHE A 84 3.51 2.00 11.68
C PHE A 84 2.96 1.86 13.09
N ALA A 85 3.70 2.38 14.08
CA ALA A 85 3.12 2.64 15.38
C ALA A 85 2.12 3.79 15.28
N GLY A 86 1.01 3.73 16.01
CA GLY A 86 0.00 4.77 15.97
C GLY A 86 0.50 6.16 16.33
N THR A 87 1.60 6.24 17.10
CA THR A 87 2.27 7.51 17.42
C THR A 87 2.95 8.16 16.21
N GLU A 88 3.37 7.36 15.22
CA GLU A 88 4.00 7.84 13.99
C GLU A 88 2.99 8.45 13.02
N LEU A 89 1.74 7.96 13.05
CA LEU A 89 0.66 8.42 12.20
C LEU A 89 -0.36 9.31 12.92
N GLY A 90 -0.25 9.45 14.23
CA GLY A 90 -1.23 10.15 15.07
C GLY A 90 -1.16 11.67 15.05
N THR A 91 -0.38 12.29 14.17
CA THR A 91 -0.33 13.75 14.07
C THR A 91 -1.48 14.27 13.21
N GLN A 92 -2.00 15.44 13.54
CA GLN A 92 -3.05 16.11 12.75
C GLN A 92 -2.60 16.39 11.31
N ALA A 93 -1.28 16.47 11.08
CA ALA A 93 -0.73 16.71 9.74
C ALA A 93 -1.06 15.61 8.73
N TYR A 94 -1.30 14.37 9.17
CA TYR A 94 -1.69 13.27 8.31
C TYR A 94 -3.19 13.24 7.98
N GLY A 95 -4.04 13.85 8.81
CA GLY A 95 -5.48 13.94 8.56
C GLY A 95 -6.25 12.64 8.84
N TYR A 96 -5.68 11.72 9.60
CA TYR A 96 -6.37 10.50 10.00
C TYR A 96 -7.27 10.77 11.21
N GLU A 97 -8.57 10.53 11.06
CA GLU A 97 -9.53 10.80 12.12
C GLU A 97 -9.96 9.55 12.89
N ARG A 98 -9.93 8.37 12.28
CA ARG A 98 -10.56 7.16 12.82
C ARG A 98 -9.65 5.95 12.97
N GLU A 99 -8.74 5.73 12.03
CA GLU A 99 -8.00 4.47 11.93
C GLU A 99 -6.77 4.43 12.83
N VAL A 100 -6.27 5.60 13.22
CA VAL A 100 -4.99 5.69 13.93
C VAL A 100 -5.19 6.25 15.33
N ARG A 101 -5.03 5.38 16.33
CA ARG A 101 -5.06 5.77 17.75
C ARG A 101 -3.67 5.61 18.36
N PRO A 102 -3.25 6.49 19.29
CA PRO A 102 -2.01 6.29 20.02
C PRO A 102 -1.95 4.89 20.64
N GLY A 103 -0.80 4.23 20.52
CA GLY A 103 -0.56 2.90 21.09
C GLY A 103 -1.04 1.72 20.22
N THR A 104 -1.61 1.96 19.04
CA THR A 104 -1.96 0.91 18.08
C THR A 104 -0.91 0.78 16.99
N THR A 105 -0.79 -0.42 16.41
CA THR A 105 -0.03 -0.66 15.18
C THR A 105 -0.99 -0.63 14.00
N VAL A 106 -0.56 -0.04 12.88
CA VAL A 106 -1.33 0.07 11.65
C VAL A 106 -0.50 -0.50 10.51
N VAL A 107 -1.09 -1.35 9.70
CA VAL A 107 -0.51 -1.85 8.46
C VAL A 107 -0.96 -0.96 7.31
N ASP A 108 0.00 -0.52 6.51
CA ASP A 108 -0.21 0.26 5.30
C ASP A 108 0.13 -0.61 4.09
N LEU A 109 -0.85 -0.81 3.21
CA LEU A 109 -0.63 -1.45 1.91
C LEU A 109 -0.72 -0.38 0.82
N ALA A 110 0.40 -0.15 0.16
CA ALA A 110 0.58 0.92 -0.81
C ALA A 110 0.81 0.40 -2.22
N LEU A 111 0.37 1.19 -3.20
CA LEU A 111 0.61 1.01 -4.61
C LEU A 111 1.31 2.26 -5.14
N PHE A 112 2.47 2.08 -5.76
CA PHE A 112 3.21 3.14 -6.43
C PHE A 112 2.93 3.07 -7.93
N TYR A 113 2.44 4.16 -8.50
CA TYR A 113 1.91 4.15 -9.86
C TYR A 113 2.74 4.93 -10.89
N GLU A 114 3.76 5.65 -10.42
CA GLU A 114 4.69 6.40 -11.27
C GLU A 114 6.08 6.45 -10.61
N ARG A 115 7.08 6.87 -11.34
CA ARG A 115 8.46 6.99 -10.88
C ARG A 115 8.73 8.24 -10.04
N ASN A 116 9.95 8.37 -9.53
CA ASN A 116 10.45 9.48 -8.71
C ASN A 116 9.83 9.53 -7.31
N ASN A 117 9.63 8.38 -6.69
CA ASN A 117 9.18 8.28 -5.31
C ASN A 117 10.38 8.26 -4.37
N LEU A 118 10.22 8.87 -3.20
CA LEU A 118 11.22 8.87 -2.15
C LEU A 118 10.53 8.67 -0.79
N LEU A 119 10.90 7.61 -0.09
CA LEU A 119 10.34 7.28 1.23
C LEU A 119 11.18 7.91 2.33
N LEU A 120 11.18 9.25 2.33
CA LEU A 120 11.82 10.07 3.36
C LEU A 120 10.75 11.01 3.94
N ASN A 121 10.38 10.74 5.19
CA ASN A 121 9.39 11.53 5.92
C ASN A 121 10.09 12.57 6.79
N GLY A 122 9.62 13.81 6.79
CA GLY A 122 10.21 14.91 7.54
C GLY A 122 10.16 14.74 9.05
N ASP A 123 9.22 13.96 9.57
CA ASP A 123 9.05 13.78 11.02
C ASP A 123 9.87 12.59 11.55
N VAL A 124 9.96 11.49 10.80
CA VAL A 124 10.54 10.22 11.26
C VAL A 124 11.77 9.76 10.46
N GLY A 125 12.13 10.45 9.37
CA GLY A 125 13.27 10.10 8.52
C GLY A 125 12.94 9.03 7.47
N TRP A 126 13.88 8.14 7.23
CA TRP A 126 13.72 7.07 6.24
C TRP A 126 12.63 6.08 6.65
N VAL A 127 11.74 5.77 5.70
CA VAL A 127 10.61 4.86 5.88
C VAL A 127 10.68 3.77 4.80
N PRO A 128 11.57 2.77 4.93
CA PRO A 128 11.66 1.73 3.92
C PRO A 128 10.39 0.89 3.87
N GLY A 129 9.92 0.62 2.65
CA GLY A 129 8.78 -0.26 2.38
C GLY A 129 9.24 -1.64 1.93
N ILE A 130 8.52 -2.68 2.35
CA ILE A 130 8.71 -4.04 1.84
C ILE A 130 8.02 -4.15 0.49
N VAL A 131 8.77 -4.37 -0.58
CA VAL A 131 8.17 -4.65 -1.90
C VAL A 131 7.77 -6.12 -1.94
N TRP A 132 6.46 -6.40 -1.87
CA TRP A 132 5.90 -7.75 -1.81
C TRP A 132 5.14 -8.15 -3.06
N GLY A 133 4.84 -7.21 -3.94
CA GLY A 133 4.13 -7.46 -5.20
C GLY A 133 4.49 -6.45 -6.26
N GLN A 134 4.17 -6.79 -7.50
CA GLN A 134 4.38 -5.90 -8.64
C GLN A 134 3.23 -6.04 -9.62
N ILE A 135 2.68 -4.92 -10.07
CA ILE A 135 1.62 -4.89 -11.08
C ILE A 135 2.20 -5.37 -12.41
N ILE A 136 1.52 -6.32 -13.02
CA ILE A 136 1.89 -6.92 -14.30
C ILE A 136 0.90 -6.58 -15.42
N GLU A 137 -0.33 -6.18 -15.07
CA GLU A 137 -1.38 -5.78 -16.02
C GLU A 137 -2.21 -4.62 -15.46
N GLY A 138 -2.59 -3.67 -16.32
CA GLY A 138 -3.50 -2.58 -15.97
C GLY A 138 -2.86 -1.40 -15.23
N LEU A 139 -1.53 -1.26 -15.26
CA LEU A 139 -0.84 -0.18 -14.55
C LEU A 139 -1.20 1.20 -15.12
N ASP A 140 -1.31 1.35 -16.44
CA ASP A 140 -1.58 2.65 -17.07
C ASP A 140 -2.96 3.19 -16.68
N GLU A 141 -3.99 2.37 -16.74
CA GLU A 141 -5.35 2.74 -16.31
C GLU A 141 -5.41 3.03 -14.81
N MET A 142 -4.68 2.26 -14.01
CA MET A 142 -4.57 2.49 -12.57
C MET A 142 -3.85 3.80 -12.27
N ALA A 143 -2.77 4.12 -12.98
CA ALA A 143 -2.04 5.38 -12.83
C ALA A 143 -2.92 6.60 -13.18
N ASP A 144 -3.69 6.52 -14.25
CA ASP A 144 -4.65 7.56 -14.63
C ASP A 144 -5.71 7.76 -13.53
N ALA A 145 -6.23 6.68 -12.97
CA ALA A 145 -7.20 6.72 -11.87
C ALA A 145 -6.58 7.31 -10.59
N CYS A 146 -5.33 6.98 -10.27
CA CYS A 146 -4.61 7.55 -9.13
C CYS A 146 -4.38 9.05 -9.29
N ASN A 147 -4.03 9.52 -10.48
CA ASN A 147 -3.90 10.95 -10.77
C ASN A 147 -5.25 11.68 -10.65
N ASP A 148 -6.33 11.07 -11.13
CA ASP A 148 -7.67 11.63 -10.96
C ASP A 148 -8.05 11.71 -9.47
N LEU A 149 -7.76 10.67 -8.70
CA LEU A 149 -7.99 10.64 -7.27
C LEU A 149 -7.23 11.75 -6.54
N TRP A 150 -5.97 11.99 -6.91
CA TRP A 150 -5.18 13.10 -6.37
C TRP A 150 -5.81 14.46 -6.67
N ARG A 151 -6.33 14.65 -7.88
CA ARG A 151 -6.94 15.93 -8.30
C ARG A 151 -8.31 16.18 -7.71
N THR A 152 -9.14 15.14 -7.57
CA THR A 152 -10.54 15.25 -7.19
C THR A 152 -10.82 14.89 -5.73
N GLY A 153 -9.88 14.25 -5.07
CA GLY A 153 -9.98 13.79 -3.68
C GLY A 153 -10.28 12.30 -3.56
N ALA A 154 -9.88 11.75 -2.43
CA ALA A 154 -9.98 10.33 -2.15
C ALA A 154 -11.26 9.93 -1.39
N VAL A 155 -12.00 10.89 -0.86
CA VAL A 155 -13.17 10.63 -0.01
C VAL A 155 -14.21 9.79 -0.73
N GLY A 156 -14.62 8.70 -0.10
CA GLY A 156 -15.63 7.79 -0.64
C GLY A 156 -15.09 6.74 -1.62
N GLU A 157 -13.78 6.70 -1.86
CA GLU A 157 -13.14 5.66 -2.67
C GLU A 157 -12.52 4.59 -1.77
N THR A 158 -12.52 3.35 -2.25
CA THR A 158 -12.00 2.18 -1.55
C THR A 158 -10.90 1.52 -2.39
N LEU A 159 -9.79 1.22 -1.74
CA LEU A 159 -8.73 0.38 -2.31
C LEU A 159 -8.91 -1.05 -1.80
N SER A 160 -9.00 -2.00 -2.71
CA SER A 160 -9.21 -3.40 -2.38
C SER A 160 -8.13 -4.30 -2.97
N PHE A 161 -7.86 -5.39 -2.26
CA PHE A 161 -6.93 -6.44 -2.64
C PHE A 161 -7.65 -7.78 -2.50
N ARG A 162 -7.61 -8.62 -3.54
CA ARG A 162 -8.21 -9.95 -3.52
C ARG A 162 -7.43 -10.94 -4.39
N ARG A 163 -7.58 -12.22 -4.11
CA ARG A 163 -6.96 -13.26 -4.94
C ARG A 163 -7.54 -13.19 -6.35
N ALA A 164 -6.69 -13.24 -7.37
CA ALA A 164 -7.10 -13.27 -8.77
C ALA A 164 -7.45 -14.72 -9.20
#